data_2c69648679ce3afb8efc2ad469616b4c
#
_entry.id   2c69648679ce3afb8efc2ad469616b4c
#
_cell.length_a   1.000
_cell.length_b   1.000
_cell.length_c   1.000
_cell.angle_alpha   90.00
_cell.angle_beta   90.00
_cell.angle_gamma   90.00
#
_symmetry.space_group_name_H-M   'P 1'
#
loop_
_entity.id
_entity.type
_entity.pdbx_description
1 polymer ?
#
loop_
_entity_poly.entity_id
_entity_poly.type
_entity_poly.pdbx_seq_one_letter_code
_entity_poly.pdbx_strand_id
1 'polypeptide(L)'
;YFTLTSNWFVRAYNYYKDIDKFVIIIYLINQGLIYFRQNGVKIDYDTFYKDKTIEINKINISDISKDLGVPKESIRRKVLELEKEGTIKRIGKKIFVVRDTLYSSRATHTLTEIATILHEFNKILKKEKLVNEVYSVNEIIYAIKENFSYCWYQFNKFWFIYIGRWRVELKDLEYLAIGMVVIINAVKNKKFFPKNNMRLYHKALM
;
A
#
# COMPACT_ATOMS: atom_id res chain seq x y z
N TYR A 1 1.84 5.82 -11.14
CA TYR A 1 1.91 4.67 -10.24
C TYR A 1 3.25 4.60 -9.49
N PHE A 2 4.39 4.58 -10.19
CA PHE A 2 5.72 4.56 -9.57
C PHE A 2 5.91 5.64 -8.50
N THR A 3 5.52 6.87 -8.80
CA THR A 3 5.61 7.99 -7.85
C THR A 3 4.80 7.75 -6.58
N LEU A 4 3.56 7.26 -6.71
CA LEU A 4 2.70 6.91 -5.57
C LEU A 4 3.37 5.84 -4.69
N THR A 5 3.79 4.74 -5.30
CA THR A 5 4.39 3.61 -4.57
C THR A 5 5.70 4.02 -3.90
N SER A 6 6.56 4.76 -4.60
CA SER A 6 7.82 5.26 -4.08
C SER A 6 7.61 6.22 -2.90
N ASN A 7 6.70 7.18 -3.04
CA ASN A 7 6.38 8.10 -1.95
C ASN A 7 5.86 7.34 -0.73
N TRP A 8 5.08 6.29 -0.94
CA TRP A 8 4.54 5.47 0.15
C TRP A 8 5.66 4.70 0.87
N PHE A 9 6.57 4.06 0.13
CA PHE A 9 7.74 3.39 0.70
C PHE A 9 8.65 4.35 1.47
N VAL A 10 8.96 5.51 0.90
CA VAL A 10 9.83 6.51 1.55
C VAL A 10 9.19 7.02 2.85
N ARG A 11 7.90 7.34 2.83
CA ARG A 11 7.18 7.76 4.05
C ARG A 11 7.16 6.65 5.10
N ALA A 12 6.91 5.41 4.69
CA ALA A 12 6.91 4.25 5.58
C ALA A 12 8.29 4.02 6.20
N TYR A 13 9.35 4.06 5.39
CA TYR A 13 10.72 3.91 5.88
C TYR A 13 11.10 5.02 6.85
N ASN A 14 10.76 6.27 6.54
CA ASN A 14 11.05 7.40 7.43
C ASN A 14 10.42 7.25 8.80
N TYR A 15 9.27 6.60 8.88
CA TYR A 15 8.57 6.37 10.14
C TYR A 15 9.03 5.09 10.86
N TYR A 16 8.98 3.95 10.18
CA TYR A 16 9.25 2.64 10.81
C TYR A 16 10.73 2.27 10.82
N LYS A 17 11.58 2.92 10.01
CA LYS A 17 12.98 2.58 9.75
C LYS A 17 13.20 1.14 9.28
N ASP A 18 12.14 0.51 8.79
CA ASP A 18 12.10 -0.89 8.37
C ASP A 18 10.89 -1.11 7.46
N ILE A 19 11.11 -1.45 6.19
CA ILE A 19 10.04 -1.66 5.22
C ILE A 19 9.22 -2.90 5.55
N ASP A 20 9.83 -3.96 6.08
CA ASP A 20 9.11 -5.18 6.42
C ASP A 20 8.13 -4.97 7.58
N LYS A 21 8.45 -4.11 8.56
CA LYS A 21 7.48 -3.72 9.61
C LYS A 21 6.23 -3.10 8.98
N PHE A 22 6.44 -2.18 8.04
CA PHE A 22 5.33 -1.55 7.32
C PHE A 22 4.51 -2.59 6.53
N VAL A 23 5.18 -3.48 5.80
CA VAL A 23 4.51 -4.56 5.04
C VAL A 23 3.68 -5.46 5.96
N ILE A 24 4.20 -5.82 7.13
CA ILE A 24 3.46 -6.61 8.13
C ILE A 24 2.22 -5.87 8.61
N ILE A 25 2.31 -4.57 8.90
CA ILE A 25 1.16 -3.77 9.34
C ILE A 25 0.09 -3.71 8.25
N ILE A 26 0.46 -3.42 7.00
CA ILE A 26 -0.48 -3.38 5.89
C ILE A 26 -1.10 -4.76 5.65
N TYR A 27 -0.32 -5.83 5.79
CA TYR A 27 -0.84 -7.20 5.72
C TYR A 27 -1.91 -7.45 6.80
N LEU A 28 -1.65 -7.09 8.04
CA LEU A 28 -2.61 -7.26 9.14
C LEU A 28 -3.89 -6.44 8.88
N ILE A 29 -3.77 -5.18 8.48
CA ILE A 29 -4.92 -4.34 8.11
C ILE A 29 -5.72 -5.00 6.98
N ASN A 30 -5.03 -5.53 5.97
CA ASN A 30 -5.68 -6.19 4.83
C ASN A 30 -6.45 -7.44 5.24
N GLN A 31 -6.00 -8.18 6.26
CA GLN A 31 -6.76 -9.33 6.79
C GLN A 31 -8.10 -8.89 7.42
N GLY A 32 -8.14 -7.74 8.09
CA GLY A 32 -9.39 -7.14 8.54
C GLY A 32 -10.32 -6.76 7.36
N LEU A 33 -9.76 -6.20 6.29
CA LEU A 33 -10.53 -5.86 5.08
C LEU A 33 -11.04 -7.10 4.34
N ILE A 34 -10.29 -8.20 4.32
CA ILE A 34 -10.73 -9.50 3.80
C ILE A 34 -11.93 -10.01 4.58
N TYR A 35 -11.90 -9.92 5.91
CA TYR A 35 -13.01 -10.31 6.76
C TYR A 35 -14.29 -9.52 6.42
N PHE A 36 -14.22 -8.20 6.27
CA PHE A 36 -15.37 -7.39 5.86
C PHE A 36 -15.93 -7.83 4.52
N ARG A 37 -15.04 -8.05 3.53
CA ARG A 37 -15.45 -8.51 2.21
C ARG A 37 -16.13 -9.88 2.23
N GLN A 38 -15.58 -10.85 2.95
CA GLN A 38 -16.12 -12.21 3.04
C GLN A 38 -17.50 -12.24 3.69
N ASN A 39 -17.78 -11.30 4.58
CA ASN A 39 -19.06 -11.17 5.27
C ASN A 39 -20.02 -10.17 4.60
N GLY A 40 -19.72 -9.69 3.40
CA GLY A 40 -20.55 -8.72 2.68
C GLY A 40 -20.65 -7.34 3.35
N VAL A 41 -19.75 -7.04 4.29
CA VAL A 41 -19.75 -5.79 5.05
C VAL A 41 -18.97 -4.72 4.28
N LYS A 42 -19.65 -3.61 3.97
CA LYS A 42 -19.01 -2.40 3.43
C LYS A 42 -18.89 -1.39 4.57
N ILE A 43 -17.71 -0.85 4.75
CA ILE A 43 -17.41 0.17 5.76
C ILE A 43 -16.86 1.38 5.03
N ASP A 44 -17.48 2.54 5.29
CA ASP A 44 -17.01 3.84 4.83
C ASP A 44 -15.74 4.29 5.58
N TYR A 45 -15.14 5.37 5.10
CA TYR A 45 -13.90 5.91 5.64
C TYR A 45 -14.02 6.34 7.10
N ASP A 46 -15.07 7.06 7.47
CA ASP A 46 -15.20 7.62 8.80
C ASP A 46 -15.51 6.52 9.83
N THR A 47 -16.37 5.57 9.48
CA THR A 47 -16.63 4.37 10.30
C THR A 47 -15.36 3.53 10.47
N PHE A 48 -14.57 3.33 9.38
CA PHE A 48 -13.31 2.59 9.48
C PHE A 48 -12.33 3.25 10.46
N TYR A 49 -12.25 4.58 10.49
CA TYR A 49 -11.32 5.31 11.37
C TYR A 49 -11.92 5.72 12.74
N LYS A 50 -13.18 5.38 13.00
CA LYS A 50 -13.83 5.64 14.30
C LYS A 50 -13.21 4.82 15.43
N ASP A 51 -12.92 3.55 15.18
CA ASP A 51 -12.32 2.68 16.17
C ASP A 51 -10.80 2.89 16.26
N LYS A 52 -10.27 2.90 17.47
CA LYS A 52 -8.82 3.07 17.71
C LYS A 52 -7.99 1.84 17.33
N THR A 53 -8.63 0.69 17.18
CA THR A 53 -7.95 -0.57 16.88
C THR A 53 -8.67 -1.33 15.79
N ILE A 54 -7.90 -2.15 15.05
CA ILE A 54 -8.43 -3.14 14.11
C ILE A 54 -8.15 -4.51 14.71
N GLU A 55 -9.20 -5.26 14.99
CA GLU A 55 -9.07 -6.64 15.45
C GLU A 55 -8.79 -7.57 14.29
N ILE A 56 -7.78 -8.41 14.43
CA ILE A 56 -7.39 -9.42 13.45
C ILE A 56 -7.53 -10.80 14.09
N ASN A 57 -8.42 -11.60 13.54
CA ASN A 57 -8.71 -12.93 14.05
C ASN A 57 -7.87 -14.00 13.33
N LYS A 58 -7.47 -15.04 14.08
CA LYS A 58 -6.94 -16.30 13.57
C LYS A 58 -5.70 -16.19 12.66
N ILE A 59 -4.82 -15.23 12.90
CA ILE A 59 -3.54 -15.13 12.20
C ILE A 59 -2.39 -15.47 13.15
N ASN A 60 -1.48 -16.29 12.70
CA ASN A 60 -0.27 -16.62 13.41
C ASN A 60 0.99 -16.22 12.61
N ILE A 61 2.14 -16.27 13.26
CA ILE A 61 3.44 -15.90 12.66
C ILE A 61 3.77 -16.75 11.42
N SER A 62 3.34 -18.02 11.40
CA SER A 62 3.59 -18.90 10.25
C SER A 62 2.78 -18.48 9.03
N ASP A 63 1.53 -18.03 9.22
CA ASP A 63 0.69 -17.52 8.13
C ASP A 63 1.31 -16.26 7.53
N ILE A 64 1.70 -15.30 8.38
CA ILE A 64 2.36 -14.06 7.93
C ILE A 64 3.65 -14.38 7.15
N SER A 65 4.46 -15.30 7.68
CA SER A 65 5.72 -15.73 7.05
C SER A 65 5.49 -16.32 5.66
N LYS A 66 4.51 -17.24 5.55
CA LYS A 66 4.16 -17.89 4.29
C LYS A 66 3.65 -16.89 3.25
N ASP A 67 2.70 -16.05 3.65
CA ASP A 67 2.02 -15.14 2.72
C ASP A 67 2.92 -13.99 2.26
N LEU A 68 3.84 -13.53 3.11
CA LEU A 68 4.79 -12.47 2.77
C LEU A 68 6.11 -12.97 2.19
N GLY A 69 6.37 -14.28 2.22
CA GLY A 69 7.64 -14.85 1.76
C GLY A 69 8.84 -14.39 2.61
N VAL A 70 8.64 -14.14 3.91
CA VAL A 70 9.68 -13.70 4.85
C VAL A 70 9.96 -14.80 5.86
N PRO A 71 11.22 -15.09 6.22
CA PRO A 71 11.55 -16.12 7.20
C PRO A 71 10.81 -15.93 8.53
N LYS A 72 10.27 -17.03 9.09
CA LYS A 72 9.43 -17.01 10.29
C LYS A 72 10.06 -16.28 11.48
N GLU A 73 11.37 -16.47 11.70
CA GLU A 73 12.09 -15.80 12.79
C GLU A 73 12.20 -14.29 12.57
N SER A 74 12.35 -13.84 11.31
CA SER A 74 12.33 -12.42 10.98
C SER A 74 10.96 -11.82 11.25
N ILE A 75 9.87 -12.49 10.85
CA ILE A 75 8.51 -12.06 11.18
C ILE A 75 8.30 -12.01 12.70
N ARG A 76 8.71 -13.05 13.43
CA ARG A 76 8.57 -13.10 14.89
C ARG A 76 9.25 -11.91 15.56
N ARG A 77 10.48 -11.62 15.19
CA ARG A 77 11.24 -10.48 15.71
C ARG A 77 10.54 -9.15 15.41
N LYS A 78 10.15 -8.92 14.15
CA LYS A 78 9.49 -7.66 13.74
C LYS A 78 8.12 -7.48 14.40
N VAL A 79 7.35 -8.54 14.57
CA VAL A 79 6.08 -8.51 15.31
C VAL A 79 6.30 -8.15 16.78
N LEU A 80 7.32 -8.70 17.43
CA LEU A 80 7.68 -8.34 18.81
C LEU A 80 8.14 -6.88 18.93
N GLU A 81 8.89 -6.37 17.94
CA GLU A 81 9.29 -4.97 17.90
C GLU A 81 8.06 -4.05 17.76
N LEU A 82 7.15 -4.35 16.83
CA LEU A 82 5.89 -3.61 16.65
C LEU A 82 5.00 -3.65 17.90
N GLU A 83 5.04 -4.74 18.65
CA GLU A 83 4.33 -4.88 19.94
C GLU A 83 4.96 -3.97 21.01
N LYS A 84 6.29 -3.94 21.11
CA LYS A 84 7.01 -3.02 22.02
C LYS A 84 6.79 -1.55 21.67
N GLU A 85 6.67 -1.22 20.40
CA GLU A 85 6.37 0.12 19.88
C GLU A 85 4.89 0.50 20.08
N GLY A 86 4.05 -0.42 20.54
CA GLY A 86 2.62 -0.22 20.75
C GLY A 86 1.79 -0.17 19.46
N THR A 87 2.39 -0.45 18.31
CA THR A 87 1.71 -0.45 17.01
C THR A 87 0.75 -1.64 16.88
N ILE A 88 1.09 -2.75 17.49
CA ILE A 88 0.21 -3.90 17.64
C ILE A 88 0.10 -4.31 19.10
N LYS A 89 -1.02 -4.97 19.44
CA LYS A 89 -1.26 -5.60 20.75
C LYS A 89 -1.74 -7.01 20.53
N ARG A 90 -1.30 -7.95 21.36
CA ARG A 90 -1.80 -9.33 21.39
C ARG A 90 -2.57 -9.58 22.66
N ILE A 91 -3.78 -10.08 22.51
CA ILE A 91 -4.65 -10.48 23.63
C ILE A 91 -5.14 -11.89 23.33
N GLY A 92 -4.59 -12.88 24.02
CA GLY A 92 -4.81 -14.29 23.71
C GLY A 92 -4.34 -14.63 22.29
N LYS A 93 -5.24 -15.12 21.44
CA LYS A 93 -4.97 -15.50 20.04
C LYS A 93 -5.30 -14.37 19.03
N LYS A 94 -5.69 -13.19 19.51
CA LYS A 94 -6.07 -12.06 18.66
C LYS A 94 -4.93 -11.05 18.57
N ILE A 95 -4.76 -10.46 17.39
CA ILE A 95 -3.87 -9.33 17.15
C ILE A 95 -4.74 -8.10 16.94
N PHE A 96 -4.36 -6.99 17.55
CA PHE A 96 -4.98 -5.68 17.38
C PHE A 96 -3.96 -4.72 16.78
N VAL A 97 -4.25 -4.12 15.65
CA VAL A 97 -3.47 -3.01 15.09
C VAL A 97 -3.97 -1.72 15.69
N VAL A 98 -3.09 -0.96 16.35
CA VAL A 98 -3.41 0.32 17.00
C VAL A 98 -3.28 1.44 15.98
N ARG A 99 -4.39 2.07 15.59
CA ARG A 99 -4.42 3.07 14.51
C ARG A 99 -3.69 4.36 14.85
N ASP A 100 -3.76 4.79 16.10
CA ASP A 100 -3.15 6.06 16.54
C ASP A 100 -1.61 6.04 16.43
N THR A 101 -1.02 4.86 16.36
CA THR A 101 0.44 4.67 16.20
C THR A 101 0.85 4.43 14.75
N LEU A 102 -0.06 4.44 13.79
CA LEU A 102 0.29 4.34 12.39
C LEU A 102 0.86 5.68 11.91
N TYR A 103 1.89 5.63 11.08
CA TYR A 103 2.55 6.83 10.54
C TYR A 103 1.57 7.80 9.85
N SER A 104 0.43 7.30 9.44
CA SER A 104 -0.70 8.08 8.96
C SER A 104 -1.94 7.59 9.69
N SER A 105 -2.35 8.29 10.72
CA SER A 105 -3.59 8.00 11.44
C SER A 105 -4.81 8.00 10.50
N ARG A 106 -4.69 8.72 9.38
CA ARG A 106 -5.68 8.74 8.30
C ARG A 106 -4.97 8.74 6.94
N ALA A 107 -5.44 7.91 6.02
CA ALA A 107 -4.83 7.74 4.70
C ALA A 107 -5.14 8.89 3.69
N THR A 108 -5.46 10.09 4.17
CA THR A 108 -5.92 11.22 3.32
C THR A 108 -4.96 11.57 2.20
N HIS A 109 -3.66 11.64 2.48
CA HIS A 109 -2.65 11.93 1.46
C HIS A 109 -2.62 10.86 0.37
N THR A 110 -2.63 9.58 0.76
CA THR A 110 -2.64 8.46 -0.18
C THR A 110 -3.94 8.42 -0.99
N LEU A 111 -5.08 8.74 -0.38
CA LEU A 111 -6.36 8.86 -1.11
C LEU A 111 -6.28 9.91 -2.21
N THR A 112 -5.72 11.10 -1.93
CA THR A 112 -5.55 12.16 -2.92
C THR A 112 -4.62 11.72 -4.05
N GLU A 113 -3.51 11.07 -3.74
CA GLU A 113 -2.59 10.54 -4.76
C GLU A 113 -3.27 9.49 -5.65
N ILE A 114 -4.02 8.55 -5.07
CA ILE A 114 -4.79 7.54 -5.82
C ILE A 114 -5.84 8.20 -6.69
N ALA A 115 -6.64 9.12 -6.14
CA ALA A 115 -7.70 9.81 -6.87
C ALA A 115 -7.15 10.63 -8.05
N THR A 116 -5.99 11.26 -7.87
CA THR A 116 -5.31 12.00 -8.95
C THR A 116 -4.91 11.07 -10.09
N ILE A 117 -4.32 9.90 -9.78
CA ILE A 117 -3.96 8.90 -10.79
C ILE A 117 -5.20 8.38 -11.52
N LEU A 118 -6.27 8.08 -10.79
CA LEU A 118 -7.53 7.60 -11.36
C LEU A 118 -8.18 8.65 -12.25
N HIS A 119 -8.16 9.93 -11.85
CA HIS A 119 -8.63 11.04 -12.65
C HIS A 119 -7.87 11.15 -13.98
N GLU A 120 -6.53 11.14 -13.95
CA GLU A 120 -5.72 11.20 -15.17
C GLU A 120 -5.96 9.96 -16.07
N PHE A 121 -6.10 8.79 -15.48
CA PHE A 121 -6.44 7.58 -16.23
C PHE A 121 -7.84 7.68 -16.85
N ASN A 122 -8.83 8.22 -16.13
CA ASN A 122 -10.17 8.42 -16.64
C ASN A 122 -10.21 9.39 -17.83
N LYS A 123 -9.36 10.45 -17.86
CA LYS A 123 -9.19 11.31 -19.03
C LYS A 123 -8.69 10.52 -20.26
N ILE A 124 -7.74 9.61 -20.07
CA ILE A 124 -7.25 8.76 -21.15
C ILE A 124 -8.37 7.86 -21.67
N LEU A 125 -9.11 7.20 -20.78
CA LEU A 125 -10.25 6.37 -21.16
C LEU A 125 -11.32 7.14 -21.94
N LYS A 126 -11.61 8.40 -21.55
CA LYS A 126 -12.55 9.25 -22.29
C LYS A 126 -12.02 9.59 -23.69
N LYS A 127 -10.73 9.92 -23.81
CA LYS A 127 -10.09 10.18 -25.10
C LYS A 127 -10.22 8.98 -26.04
N GLU A 128 -10.06 7.77 -25.50
CA GLU A 128 -10.20 6.51 -26.25
C GLU A 128 -11.68 6.07 -26.40
N LYS A 129 -12.65 6.90 -25.97
CA LYS A 129 -14.10 6.64 -26.04
C LYS A 129 -14.56 5.39 -25.29
N LEU A 130 -13.81 4.98 -24.25
CA LEU A 130 -14.13 3.82 -23.41
C LEU A 130 -15.06 4.19 -22.24
N VAL A 131 -15.17 5.48 -21.92
CA VAL A 131 -16.08 6.02 -20.91
C VAL A 131 -16.69 7.32 -21.42
N ASN A 132 -17.90 7.67 -20.92
CA ASN A 132 -18.62 8.86 -21.34
C ASN A 132 -18.25 10.12 -20.53
N GLU A 133 -17.77 9.92 -19.28
CA GLU A 133 -17.56 11.03 -18.35
C GLU A 133 -16.17 10.97 -17.71
N VAL A 134 -15.70 12.13 -17.27
CA VAL A 134 -14.47 12.26 -16.48
C VAL A 134 -14.84 12.78 -15.11
N TYR A 135 -14.62 11.96 -14.10
CA TYR A 135 -14.84 12.35 -12.71
C TYR A 135 -13.71 13.22 -12.20
N SER A 136 -14.02 14.25 -11.43
CA SER A 136 -13.04 15.07 -10.73
C SER A 136 -12.34 14.30 -9.62
N VAL A 137 -11.18 14.79 -9.17
CA VAL A 137 -10.44 14.20 -8.04
C VAL A 137 -11.32 14.13 -6.78
N ASN A 138 -12.14 15.16 -6.52
CA ASN A 138 -13.01 15.19 -5.35
C ASN A 138 -14.16 14.17 -5.42
N GLU A 139 -14.77 13.99 -6.58
CA GLU A 139 -15.79 12.95 -6.79
C GLU A 139 -15.18 11.54 -6.58
N ILE A 140 -13.97 11.31 -7.09
CA ILE A 140 -13.27 10.04 -6.89
C ILE A 140 -12.94 9.83 -5.40
N ILE A 141 -12.44 10.84 -4.69
CA ILE A 141 -12.19 10.77 -3.25
C ILE A 141 -13.48 10.43 -2.50
N TYR A 142 -14.59 11.09 -2.84
CA TYR A 142 -15.89 10.84 -2.23
C TYR A 142 -16.30 9.36 -2.43
N ALA A 143 -16.26 8.89 -3.68
CA ALA A 143 -16.63 7.50 -4.01
C ALA A 143 -15.74 6.46 -3.28
N ILE A 144 -14.42 6.73 -3.16
CA ILE A 144 -13.51 5.87 -2.40
C ILE A 144 -13.87 5.89 -0.91
N LYS A 145 -14.19 7.06 -0.33
CA LYS A 145 -14.56 7.17 1.09
C LYS A 145 -15.86 6.41 1.40
N GLU A 146 -16.87 6.53 0.59
CA GLU A 146 -18.14 5.80 0.74
C GLU A 146 -17.97 4.28 0.66
N ASN A 147 -16.99 3.80 -0.12
CA ASN A 147 -16.72 2.38 -0.32
C ASN A 147 -15.32 1.99 0.20
N PHE A 148 -14.89 2.60 1.31
CA PHE A 148 -13.51 2.60 1.74
C PHE A 148 -12.94 1.20 1.93
N SER A 149 -13.61 0.32 2.67
CA SER A 149 -13.11 -1.03 2.94
C SER A 149 -12.87 -1.84 1.66
N TYR A 150 -13.76 -1.70 0.66
CA TYR A 150 -13.61 -2.36 -0.63
C TYR A 150 -12.47 -1.78 -1.46
N CYS A 151 -12.43 -0.45 -1.63
CA CYS A 151 -11.41 0.23 -2.42
C CYS A 151 -10.01 0.03 -1.82
N TRP A 152 -9.90 0.12 -0.49
CA TRP A 152 -8.64 -0.07 0.22
C TRP A 152 -8.14 -1.51 0.12
N TYR A 153 -9.05 -2.50 0.21
CA TYR A 153 -8.72 -3.89 -0.05
C TYR A 153 -8.15 -4.10 -1.46
N GLN A 154 -8.79 -3.54 -2.50
CA GLN A 154 -8.31 -3.67 -3.89
C GLN A 154 -6.94 -3.00 -4.08
N PHE A 155 -6.74 -1.84 -3.49
CA PHE A 155 -5.46 -1.14 -3.51
C PHE A 155 -4.36 -1.98 -2.84
N ASN A 156 -4.61 -2.52 -1.64
CA ASN A 156 -3.66 -3.37 -0.94
C ASN A 156 -3.37 -4.66 -1.72
N LYS A 157 -4.39 -5.31 -2.28
CA LYS A 157 -4.21 -6.51 -3.10
C LYS A 157 -3.25 -6.26 -4.27
N PHE A 158 -3.45 -5.17 -4.99
CA PHE A 158 -2.58 -4.78 -6.08
C PHE A 158 -1.15 -4.52 -5.59
N TRP A 159 -1.01 -3.84 -4.47
CA TRP A 159 0.28 -3.53 -3.85
C TRP A 159 1.02 -4.80 -3.39
N PHE A 160 0.33 -5.77 -2.78
CA PHE A 160 0.95 -7.05 -2.39
C PHE A 160 1.44 -7.87 -3.58
N ILE A 161 0.71 -7.88 -4.70
CA ILE A 161 1.18 -8.53 -5.94
C ILE A 161 2.48 -7.88 -6.40
N TYR A 162 2.54 -6.56 -6.38
CA TYR A 162 3.72 -5.80 -6.78
C TYR A 162 4.93 -6.09 -5.89
N ILE A 163 4.81 -5.96 -4.57
CA ILE A 163 5.93 -6.21 -3.65
C ILE A 163 6.33 -7.69 -3.62
N GLY A 164 5.37 -8.61 -3.71
CA GLY A 164 5.66 -10.04 -3.76
C GLY A 164 6.55 -10.40 -4.93
N ARG A 165 6.26 -9.86 -6.11
CA ARG A 165 7.12 -10.06 -7.29
C ARG A 165 8.54 -9.51 -7.08
N TRP A 166 8.66 -8.28 -6.59
CA TRP A 166 9.96 -7.67 -6.36
C TRP A 166 10.76 -8.33 -5.23
N ARG A 167 10.08 -8.89 -4.23
CA ARG A 167 10.76 -9.64 -3.16
C ARG A 167 11.46 -10.89 -3.70
N VAL A 168 10.87 -11.59 -4.67
CA VAL A 168 11.51 -12.74 -5.32
C VAL A 168 12.82 -12.32 -6.01
N GLU A 169 12.80 -11.18 -6.69
CA GLU A 169 13.96 -10.69 -7.47
C GLU A 169 15.04 -10.06 -6.58
N LEU A 170 14.64 -9.19 -5.66
CA LEU A 170 15.57 -8.36 -4.88
C LEU A 170 15.85 -8.91 -3.48
N LYS A 171 15.05 -9.86 -3.00
CA LYS A 171 15.06 -10.43 -1.63
C LYS A 171 14.80 -9.40 -0.54
N ASP A 172 15.36 -8.20 -0.65
CA ASP A 172 15.22 -7.09 0.29
C ASP A 172 14.44 -5.93 -0.33
N LEU A 173 13.33 -5.53 0.30
CA LEU A 173 12.47 -4.44 -0.17
C LEU A 173 13.08 -3.04 0.05
N GLU A 174 14.11 -2.91 0.86
CA GLU A 174 14.84 -1.64 0.99
C GLU A 174 15.58 -1.31 -0.31
N TYR A 175 16.14 -2.30 -1.00
CA TYR A 175 16.72 -2.10 -2.34
C TYR A 175 15.66 -1.64 -3.36
N LEU A 176 14.43 -2.16 -3.26
CA LEU A 176 13.33 -1.68 -4.09
C LEU A 176 13.04 -0.20 -3.81
N ALA A 177 12.93 0.17 -2.53
CA ALA A 177 12.66 1.55 -2.14
C ALA A 177 13.74 2.51 -2.65
N ILE A 178 15.02 2.16 -2.48
CA ILE A 178 16.16 2.95 -2.99
C ILE A 178 16.10 3.06 -4.51
N GLY A 179 15.93 1.94 -5.21
CA GLY A 179 15.84 1.90 -6.68
C GLY A 179 14.71 2.77 -7.21
N MET A 180 13.53 2.76 -6.57
CA MET A 180 12.40 3.61 -6.93
C MET A 180 12.71 5.10 -6.78
N VAL A 181 13.38 5.51 -5.69
CA VAL A 181 13.79 6.89 -5.47
C VAL A 181 14.77 7.35 -6.55
N VAL A 182 15.76 6.51 -6.86
CA VAL A 182 16.75 6.79 -7.91
C VAL A 182 16.06 6.94 -9.28
N ILE A 183 15.18 6.02 -9.66
CA ILE A 183 14.47 6.07 -10.94
C ILE A 183 13.62 7.34 -11.03
N ILE A 184 12.86 7.69 -9.98
CA ILE A 184 12.02 8.90 -9.99
C ILE A 184 12.86 10.15 -10.14
N ASN A 185 13.97 10.26 -9.41
CA ASN A 185 14.86 11.41 -9.52
C ASN A 185 15.51 11.49 -10.91
N ALA A 186 15.92 10.36 -11.48
CA ALA A 186 16.45 10.31 -12.82
C ALA A 186 15.40 10.74 -13.87
N VAL A 187 14.17 10.25 -13.78
CA VAL A 187 13.06 10.61 -14.70
C VAL A 187 12.68 12.09 -14.57
N LYS A 188 12.67 12.65 -13.35
CA LYS A 188 12.40 14.08 -13.13
C LYS A 188 13.52 14.97 -13.67
N ASN A 189 14.73 14.48 -13.71
CA ASN A 189 15.88 15.23 -14.21
C ASN A 189 16.04 15.05 -15.72
N LYS A 190 15.37 15.93 -16.49
CA LYS A 190 15.35 15.90 -17.98
C LYS A 190 16.73 15.86 -18.66
N LYS A 191 17.82 16.17 -17.95
CA LYS A 191 19.19 16.09 -18.44
C LYS A 191 19.69 14.66 -18.63
N PHE A 192 19.13 13.68 -17.92
CA PHE A 192 19.53 12.28 -18.01
C PHE A 192 18.85 11.53 -19.15
N PHE A 193 17.76 12.06 -19.72
CA PHE A 193 17.00 11.41 -20.79
C PHE A 193 16.83 12.37 -21.97
N PRO A 194 17.80 12.47 -22.87
CA PRO A 194 17.61 13.19 -24.12
C PRO A 194 16.47 12.54 -24.92
N LYS A 195 15.61 13.38 -25.50
CA LYS A 195 14.35 12.99 -26.21
C LYS A 195 14.49 11.82 -27.20
N ASN A 196 15.68 11.58 -27.72
CA ASN A 196 15.94 10.56 -28.75
C ASN A 196 16.11 9.12 -28.21
N ASN A 197 16.26 8.92 -26.90
CA ASN A 197 16.52 7.59 -26.34
C ASN A 197 15.30 6.93 -25.67
N MET A 198 14.12 7.53 -25.71
CA MET A 198 12.90 6.93 -25.13
C MET A 198 12.51 5.57 -25.74
N ARG A 199 12.89 5.30 -27.00
CA ARG A 199 12.64 3.99 -27.66
C ARG A 199 13.42 2.82 -27.06
N LEU A 200 14.59 3.07 -26.48
CA LEU A 200 15.43 2.01 -25.88
C LEU A 200 14.86 1.53 -24.52
N TYR A 201 14.22 2.42 -23.76
CA TYR A 201 13.66 2.10 -22.44
C TYR A 201 12.35 1.31 -22.52
N HIS A 202 11.54 1.50 -23.56
CA HIS A 202 10.36 0.65 -23.80
C HIS A 202 10.72 -0.82 -24.05
N LYS A 203 11.89 -1.11 -24.63
CA LYS A 203 12.37 -2.49 -24.85
C LYS A 203 12.95 -3.15 -23.59
N ALA A 204 13.41 -2.38 -22.62
CA ALA A 204 14.02 -2.91 -21.39
C ALA A 204 12.99 -3.16 -20.26
N LEU A 205 11.75 -2.68 -20.44
CA LEU A 205 10.65 -2.81 -19.46
C LEU A 205 9.58 -3.82 -19.87
N MET A 206 9.70 -4.42 -21.06
CA MET A 206 8.92 -5.57 -21.49
C MET A 206 9.70 -6.86 -21.24
#